data_3bd66844686701077e689e7514643bef
#
_entry.id   3bd66844686701077e689e7514643bef
#
_cell.length_a   1.000
_cell.length_b   1.000
_cell.length_c   1.000
_cell.angle_alpha   90.00
_cell.angle_beta   90.00
_cell.angle_gamma   90.00
#
_symmetry.space_group_name_H-M   'P 1'
#
loop_
_entity.id
_entity.type
_entity.pdbx_description
1 polymer ?
#
loop_
_entity_poly.entity_id
_entity_poly.type
_entity_poly.pdbx_seq_one_letter_code
_entity_poly.pdbx_strand_id
1 'polypeptide(L)'
;QEGDGYISFPTIFLSLKRLVPVAEEAKIITDDTLLTQEELNEFKQLHNKILIAQTPISSATTITSKNKQSIGVSTELYDWNQNSMGQDNLGKIILALFSFKRLHDKYPRQYKGGILAIDEMDATMYPASQVELLKVLRKYASKLNLQILFTTHSMSLLKAMDDLVQEVSKQEE
;
A
#
# COMPACT_ATOMS: atom_id res chain seq x y z
N GLN A 1 10.95 -41.60 -2.44
CA GLN A 1 10.74 -40.61 -1.35
C GLN A 1 10.38 -39.30 -2.03
N GLU A 2 9.09 -38.99 -2.13
CA GLU A 2 8.62 -37.67 -2.48
C GLU A 2 9.02 -36.75 -1.31
N GLY A 3 9.92 -35.82 -1.59
CA GLY A 3 10.33 -34.85 -0.60
C GLY A 3 9.18 -33.89 -0.32
N ASP A 4 8.92 -33.60 0.94
CA ASP A 4 8.05 -32.51 1.38
C ASP A 4 8.50 -31.21 0.70
N GLY A 5 7.84 -30.85 -0.39
CA GLY A 5 8.15 -29.63 -1.12
C GLY A 5 7.72 -28.42 -0.31
N TYR A 6 8.68 -27.60 0.13
CA TYR A 6 8.38 -26.30 0.72
C TYR A 6 7.69 -25.43 -0.31
N ILE A 7 6.47 -24.97 -0.02
CA ILE A 7 5.81 -23.94 -0.82
C ILE A 7 6.35 -22.60 -0.39
N SER A 8 7.07 -21.91 -1.27
CA SER A 8 7.60 -20.57 -1.04
C SER A 8 6.63 -19.53 -1.59
N PHE A 9 6.16 -18.64 -0.72
CA PHE A 9 5.35 -17.48 -1.12
C PHE A 9 6.18 -16.19 -1.06
N PRO A 10 6.07 -15.30 -2.04
CA PRO A 10 6.61 -13.95 -1.94
C PRO A 10 5.97 -13.24 -0.74
N THR A 11 6.82 -12.70 0.12
CA THR A 11 6.38 -12.04 1.36
C THR A 11 6.98 -10.65 1.44
N ILE A 12 6.14 -9.65 1.71
CA ILE A 12 6.56 -8.28 2.00
C ILE A 12 6.09 -7.93 3.41
N PHE A 13 7.02 -7.46 4.24
CA PHE A 13 6.74 -6.92 5.56
C PHE A 13 6.96 -5.40 5.56
N LEU A 14 5.93 -4.66 5.95
CA LEU A 14 5.97 -3.22 6.11
C LEU A 14 5.87 -2.85 7.58
N SER A 15 6.96 -2.33 8.14
CA SER A 15 6.92 -1.65 9.43
C SER A 15 6.72 -0.16 9.17
N LEU A 16 5.52 0.34 9.50
CA LEU A 16 5.19 1.76 9.30
C LEU A 16 5.77 2.57 10.46
N LYS A 17 7.04 2.92 10.38
CA LYS A 17 7.73 3.71 11.41
C LYS A 17 7.08 5.09 11.55
N ARG A 18 6.68 5.43 12.77
CA ARG A 18 5.92 6.63 13.13
C ARG A 18 6.71 7.94 13.10
N LEU A 19 8.03 7.91 13.00
CA LEU A 19 8.82 8.97 13.60
C LEU A 19 9.36 10.06 12.66
N VAL A 20 9.55 9.79 11.34
CA VAL A 20 10.17 10.79 10.46
C VAL A 20 9.68 10.63 9.02
N PRO A 21 9.10 11.68 8.38
CA PRO A 21 8.86 11.69 6.94
C PRO A 21 10.15 11.42 6.16
N VAL A 22 10.04 10.80 4.99
CA VAL A 22 11.22 10.54 4.13
C VAL A 22 11.93 11.83 3.75
N ALA A 23 11.19 12.92 3.60
CA ALA A 23 11.74 14.24 3.28
C ALA A 23 12.73 14.81 4.34
N GLU A 24 12.66 14.32 5.58
CA GLU A 24 13.58 14.75 6.66
C GLU A 24 14.82 13.86 6.79
N GLU A 25 14.95 12.80 5.96
CA GLU A 25 16.13 11.94 5.99
C GLU A 25 17.32 12.53 5.23
N ALA A 26 18.52 12.30 5.75
CA ALA A 26 19.76 12.71 5.07
C ALA A 26 19.99 11.85 3.80
N LYS A 27 20.41 12.48 2.70
CA LYS A 27 20.71 11.87 1.41
C LYS A 27 19.51 11.20 0.74
N ILE A 28 18.61 12.03 0.25
CA ILE A 28 17.50 11.64 -0.59
C ILE A 28 17.96 11.57 -2.05
N ILE A 29 17.60 10.50 -2.73
CA ILE A 29 17.74 10.36 -4.18
C ILE A 29 16.32 10.27 -4.75
N THR A 30 15.99 11.14 -5.68
CA THR A 30 14.74 11.09 -6.44
C THR A 30 14.99 10.37 -7.75
N ASP A 31 14.15 9.40 -8.09
CA ASP A 31 14.22 8.67 -9.34
C ASP A 31 12.80 8.54 -9.93
N ASP A 32 12.62 9.08 -11.14
CA ASP A 32 11.32 9.08 -11.82
C ASP A 32 11.04 7.75 -12.54
N THR A 33 11.96 6.79 -12.51
CA THR A 33 11.92 5.60 -13.38
C THR A 33 11.27 4.36 -12.76
N LEU A 34 10.91 4.35 -11.49
CA LEU A 34 10.43 3.13 -10.81
C LEU A 34 8.98 2.76 -11.10
N LEU A 35 8.17 3.67 -11.62
CA LEU A 35 6.78 3.41 -11.98
C LEU A 35 6.59 3.58 -13.49
N THR A 36 5.86 2.65 -14.11
CA THR A 36 5.34 2.87 -15.46
C THR A 36 4.28 3.97 -15.45
N GLN A 37 3.96 4.53 -16.62
CA GLN A 37 2.91 5.56 -16.72
C GLN A 37 1.53 5.04 -16.25
N GLU A 38 1.24 3.77 -16.47
CA GLU A 38 0.02 3.12 -15.98
C GLU A 38 0.02 3.02 -14.47
N GLU A 39 1.11 2.57 -13.87
CA GLU A 39 1.27 2.48 -12.43
C GLU A 39 1.21 3.86 -11.76
N LEU A 40 1.77 4.88 -12.40
CA LEU A 40 1.69 6.27 -11.92
C LEU A 40 0.24 6.76 -11.88
N ASN A 41 -0.53 6.50 -12.92
CA ASN A 41 -1.94 6.85 -12.97
C ASN A 41 -2.75 6.07 -11.94
N GLU A 42 -2.51 4.77 -11.80
CA GLU A 42 -3.15 3.92 -10.79
C GLU A 42 -2.79 4.39 -9.37
N PHE A 43 -1.53 4.74 -9.13
CA PHE A 43 -1.07 5.31 -7.86
C PHE A 43 -1.83 6.57 -7.48
N LYS A 44 -1.93 7.54 -8.41
CA LYS A 44 -2.66 8.80 -8.19
C LYS A 44 -4.13 8.54 -7.82
N GLN A 45 -4.79 7.63 -8.53
CA GLN A 45 -6.17 7.26 -8.25
C GLN A 45 -6.34 6.63 -6.87
N LEU A 46 -5.49 5.67 -6.51
CA LEU A 46 -5.52 4.99 -5.22
C LEU A 46 -5.24 5.97 -4.06
N HIS A 47 -4.22 6.79 -4.22
CA HIS A 47 -3.83 7.77 -3.21
C HIS A 47 -4.97 8.78 -2.95
N ASN A 48 -5.52 9.37 -4.01
CA ASN A 48 -6.62 10.34 -3.90
C ASN A 48 -7.86 9.70 -3.26
N LYS A 49 -8.18 8.46 -3.65
CA LYS A 49 -9.31 7.72 -3.10
C LYS A 49 -9.13 7.44 -1.61
N ILE A 50 -7.97 6.94 -1.20
CA ILE A 50 -7.72 6.51 0.18
C ILE A 50 -7.63 7.72 1.11
N LEU A 51 -6.93 8.76 0.72
CA LEU A 51 -6.79 9.97 1.55
C LEU A 51 -7.98 10.93 1.43
N ILE A 52 -8.98 10.60 0.60
CA ILE A 52 -10.16 11.45 0.38
C ILE A 52 -9.71 12.88 0.02
N ALA A 53 -8.71 12.95 -0.85
CA ALA A 53 -8.03 14.18 -1.18
C ALA A 53 -8.92 15.15 -1.96
N GLN A 54 -9.05 16.37 -1.46
CA GLN A 54 -9.76 17.44 -2.15
C GLN A 54 -8.92 18.02 -3.31
N THR A 55 -7.59 17.97 -3.18
CA THR A 55 -6.67 18.43 -4.22
C THR A 55 -6.03 17.24 -4.89
N PRO A 56 -6.24 17.04 -6.20
CA PRO A 56 -5.67 15.91 -6.91
C PRO A 56 -4.15 16.02 -7.01
N ILE A 57 -3.48 14.87 -7.00
CA ILE A 57 -2.04 14.79 -7.20
C ILE A 57 -1.70 15.21 -8.64
N SER A 58 -0.81 16.18 -8.79
CA SER A 58 -0.25 16.60 -10.08
C SER A 58 0.89 15.68 -10.52
N SER A 59 1.83 15.37 -9.62
CA SER A 59 2.95 14.48 -9.89
C SER A 59 3.24 13.55 -8.72
N ALA A 60 3.93 12.44 -9.00
CA ALA A 60 4.41 11.54 -7.98
C ALA A 60 5.83 11.09 -8.39
N THR A 61 6.76 11.17 -7.45
CA THR A 61 8.18 10.91 -7.66
C THR A 61 8.63 9.84 -6.69
N THR A 62 9.40 8.87 -7.16
CA THR A 62 9.99 7.88 -6.25
C THR A 62 11.10 8.52 -5.45
N ILE A 63 11.05 8.32 -4.15
CA ILE A 63 12.02 8.84 -3.20
C ILE A 63 12.74 7.66 -2.56
N THR A 64 14.05 7.63 -2.68
CA THR A 64 14.90 6.61 -2.05
C THR A 64 15.85 7.30 -1.08
N SER A 65 15.85 6.87 0.16
CA SER A 65 16.88 7.18 1.13
C SER A 65 17.68 5.93 1.48
N LYS A 66 18.73 6.04 2.29
CA LYS A 66 19.57 4.91 2.68
C LYS A 66 18.76 3.72 3.27
N ASN A 67 17.66 4.02 3.94
CA ASN A 67 16.88 3.02 4.70
C ASN A 67 15.41 2.93 4.29
N LYS A 68 14.95 3.78 3.37
CA LYS A 68 13.54 3.87 3.01
C LYS A 68 13.36 4.11 1.52
N GLN A 69 12.30 3.53 0.98
CA GLN A 69 11.78 3.82 -0.33
C GLN A 69 10.30 4.18 -0.20
N SER A 70 9.89 5.28 -0.82
CA SER A 70 8.53 5.79 -0.79
C SER A 70 8.20 6.50 -2.10
N ILE A 71 6.94 6.90 -2.25
CA ILE A 71 6.53 7.80 -3.33
C ILE A 71 6.16 9.13 -2.70
N GLY A 72 6.89 10.17 -3.06
CA GLY A 72 6.53 11.54 -2.76
C GLY A 72 5.50 12.03 -3.76
N VAL A 73 4.48 12.73 -3.28
CA VAL A 73 3.42 13.29 -4.10
C VAL A 73 3.48 14.80 -4.06
N SER A 74 3.28 15.43 -5.21
CA SER A 74 3.12 16.88 -5.31
C SER A 74 1.74 17.21 -5.83
N THR A 75 1.21 18.34 -5.38
CA THR A 75 -0.06 18.90 -5.85
C THR A 75 0.21 20.30 -6.39
N GLU A 76 -0.81 21.03 -6.82
CA GLU A 76 -0.67 22.44 -7.17
C GLU A 76 -0.32 23.34 -5.96
N LEU A 77 -0.56 22.84 -4.73
CA LEU A 77 -0.39 23.62 -3.49
C LEU A 77 0.88 23.29 -2.73
N TYR A 78 1.46 22.10 -2.89
CA TYR A 78 2.67 21.67 -2.17
C TYR A 78 3.47 20.62 -2.94
N ASP A 79 4.77 20.59 -2.67
CA ASP A 79 5.71 19.62 -3.20
C ASP A 79 5.85 18.39 -2.29
N TRP A 80 6.44 17.31 -2.82
CA TRP A 80 6.67 16.04 -2.12
C TRP A 80 7.45 16.16 -0.80
N ASN A 81 8.29 17.15 -0.64
CA ASN A 81 9.04 17.40 0.59
C ASN A 81 8.16 17.86 1.76
N GLN A 82 6.92 18.21 1.49
CA GLN A 82 5.90 18.58 2.49
C GLN A 82 4.92 17.42 2.78
N ASN A 83 5.18 16.23 2.26
CA ASN A 83 4.33 15.08 2.50
C ASN A 83 4.27 14.73 3.99
N SER A 84 3.07 14.42 4.45
CA SER A 84 2.84 13.89 5.79
C SER A 84 3.30 12.44 5.90
N MET A 85 3.53 11.97 7.15
CA MET A 85 3.84 10.55 7.39
C MET A 85 2.74 9.61 6.89
N GLY A 86 1.49 10.05 6.89
CA GLY A 86 0.36 9.27 6.33
C GLY A 86 0.50 9.07 4.84
N GLN A 87 0.93 10.08 4.11
CA GLN A 87 1.19 9.98 2.67
C GLN A 87 2.38 9.07 2.37
N ASP A 88 3.47 9.18 3.13
CA ASP A 88 4.65 8.31 2.99
C ASP A 88 4.31 6.84 3.27
N ASN A 89 3.56 6.56 4.32
CA ASN A 89 3.15 5.20 4.67
C ASN A 89 2.20 4.62 3.63
N LEU A 90 1.25 5.41 3.13
CA LEU A 90 0.37 4.99 2.04
C LEU A 90 1.16 4.70 0.76
N GLY A 91 2.14 5.53 0.42
CA GLY A 91 3.04 5.29 -0.71
C GLY A 91 3.72 3.94 -0.65
N LYS A 92 4.25 3.53 0.51
CA LYS A 92 4.87 2.22 0.72
C LYS A 92 3.89 1.05 0.54
N ILE A 93 2.66 1.19 1.04
CA ILE A 93 1.63 0.15 0.89
C ILE A 93 1.27 -0.02 -0.59
N ILE A 94 1.06 1.07 -1.33
CA ILE A 94 0.75 1.01 -2.76
C ILE A 94 1.91 0.40 -3.55
N LEU A 95 3.17 0.76 -3.25
CA LEU A 95 4.35 0.15 -3.87
C LEU A 95 4.43 -1.36 -3.63
N ALA A 96 4.10 -1.82 -2.42
CA ALA A 96 4.05 -3.25 -2.12
C ALA A 96 2.99 -3.97 -2.96
N LEU A 97 1.81 -3.39 -3.13
CA LEU A 97 0.76 -3.94 -4.00
C LEU A 97 1.22 -4.01 -5.46
N PHE A 98 1.90 -2.98 -5.97
CA PHE A 98 2.45 -2.98 -7.33
C PHE A 98 3.57 -4.02 -7.49
N SER A 99 4.36 -4.27 -6.47
CA SER A 99 5.38 -5.31 -6.49
C SER A 99 4.76 -6.70 -6.68
N PHE A 100 3.67 -7.01 -5.97
CA PHE A 100 2.92 -8.25 -6.18
C PHE A 100 2.24 -8.30 -7.55
N LYS A 101 1.66 -7.19 -8.03
CA LYS A 101 1.06 -7.08 -9.36
C LYS A 101 2.08 -7.38 -10.45
N ARG A 102 3.27 -6.76 -10.41
CA ARG A 102 4.37 -7.02 -11.34
C ARG A 102 4.81 -8.48 -11.32
N LEU A 103 4.89 -9.08 -10.12
CA LEU A 103 5.26 -10.48 -9.99
C LEU A 103 4.20 -11.41 -10.60
N HIS A 104 2.92 -11.15 -10.33
CA HIS A 104 1.80 -11.86 -10.93
C HIS A 104 1.82 -11.76 -12.47
N ASP A 105 2.00 -10.56 -13.02
CA ASP A 105 1.95 -10.31 -14.46
C ASP A 105 3.17 -10.90 -15.18
N LYS A 106 4.35 -10.88 -14.52
CA LYS A 106 5.58 -11.46 -15.07
C LYS A 106 5.61 -13.00 -15.05
N TYR A 107 5.00 -13.60 -14.03
CA TYR A 107 5.06 -15.06 -13.80
C TYR A 107 3.68 -15.70 -13.56
N PRO A 108 2.70 -15.55 -14.48
CA PRO A 108 1.30 -15.91 -14.21
C PRO A 108 1.10 -17.40 -13.92
N ARG A 109 1.97 -18.27 -14.43
CA ARG A 109 1.87 -19.72 -14.18
C ARG A 109 2.51 -20.16 -12.86
N GLN A 110 3.55 -19.47 -12.41
CA GLN A 110 4.28 -19.77 -11.16
C GLN A 110 3.74 -19.02 -9.96
N TYR A 111 3.14 -17.86 -10.18
CA TYR A 111 2.58 -17.04 -9.10
C TYR A 111 1.36 -17.73 -8.49
N LYS A 112 1.43 -18.05 -7.20
CA LYS A 112 0.36 -18.73 -6.46
C LYS A 112 -0.28 -17.82 -5.40
N GLY A 113 0.14 -16.58 -5.34
CA GLY A 113 -0.25 -15.61 -4.33
C GLY A 113 0.94 -15.07 -3.57
N GLY A 114 0.69 -14.37 -2.49
CA GLY A 114 1.73 -13.77 -1.65
C GLY A 114 1.22 -13.39 -0.28
N ILE A 115 2.13 -12.96 0.58
CA ILE A 115 1.83 -12.49 1.93
C ILE A 115 2.27 -11.04 2.06
N LEU A 116 1.34 -10.17 2.44
CA LEU A 116 1.62 -8.77 2.81
C LEU A 116 1.36 -8.60 4.29
N ALA A 117 2.40 -8.36 5.07
CA ALA A 117 2.29 -8.06 6.49
C ALA A 117 2.55 -6.57 6.73
N ILE A 118 1.64 -5.90 7.45
CA ILE A 118 1.68 -4.46 7.73
C ILE A 118 1.60 -4.25 9.24
N ASP A 119 2.63 -3.67 9.81
CA ASP A 119 2.63 -3.32 11.23
C ASP A 119 2.05 -1.93 11.42
N GLU A 120 1.08 -1.80 12.34
CA GLU A 120 0.40 -0.54 12.68
C GLU A 120 -0.27 0.16 11.47
N MET A 121 -1.11 -0.56 10.74
CA MET A 121 -1.74 -0.08 9.50
C MET A 121 -2.52 1.24 9.66
N ASP A 122 -3.02 1.52 10.85
CA ASP A 122 -3.75 2.75 11.20
C ASP A 122 -2.85 3.94 11.50
N ALA A 123 -1.53 3.72 11.64
CA ALA A 123 -0.61 4.79 12.01
C ALA A 123 -0.66 5.95 11.01
N THR A 124 -0.81 7.16 11.55
CA THR A 124 -0.75 8.43 10.81
C THR A 124 -1.87 8.68 9.78
N MET A 125 -2.92 7.86 9.77
CA MET A 125 -4.08 8.03 8.89
C MET A 125 -5.37 8.35 9.67
N TYR A 126 -6.22 9.18 9.08
CA TYR A 126 -7.56 9.43 9.62
C TYR A 126 -8.46 8.19 9.49
N PRO A 127 -9.44 7.99 10.40
CA PRO A 127 -10.31 6.81 10.38
C PRO A 127 -11.01 6.55 9.05
N ALA A 128 -11.48 7.59 8.37
CA ALA A 128 -12.10 7.46 7.06
C ALA A 128 -11.12 6.92 6.00
N SER A 129 -9.88 7.39 6.01
CA SER A 129 -8.81 6.90 5.12
C SER A 129 -8.42 5.45 5.42
N GLN A 130 -8.44 5.05 6.69
CA GLN A 130 -8.18 3.67 7.11
C GLN A 130 -9.22 2.71 6.50
N VAL A 131 -10.50 3.09 6.51
CA VAL A 131 -11.60 2.30 5.92
C VAL A 131 -11.43 2.19 4.40
N GLU A 132 -11.13 3.29 3.72
CA GLU A 132 -10.89 3.25 2.26
C GLU A 132 -9.64 2.42 1.90
N LEU A 133 -8.57 2.50 2.70
CA LEU A 133 -7.41 1.63 2.55
C LEU A 133 -7.79 0.15 2.69
N LEU A 134 -8.59 -0.21 3.69
CA LEU A 134 -9.05 -1.58 3.91
C LEU A 134 -9.83 -2.12 2.69
N LYS A 135 -10.73 -1.32 2.12
CA LYS A 135 -11.47 -1.68 0.89
C LYS A 135 -10.53 -1.92 -0.30
N VAL A 136 -9.53 -1.08 -0.45
CA VAL A 136 -8.51 -1.24 -1.51
C VAL A 136 -7.70 -2.51 -1.29
N LEU A 137 -7.21 -2.74 -0.07
CA LEU A 137 -6.44 -3.94 0.27
C LEU A 137 -7.24 -5.21 -0.01
N ARG A 138 -8.52 -5.25 0.37
CA ARG A 138 -9.42 -6.38 0.07
C ARG A 138 -9.53 -6.64 -1.44
N LYS A 139 -9.72 -5.59 -2.24
CA LYS A 139 -9.79 -5.71 -3.71
C LYS A 139 -8.50 -6.32 -4.29
N TYR A 140 -7.33 -5.86 -3.83
CA TYR A 140 -6.04 -6.39 -4.28
C TYR A 140 -5.76 -7.78 -3.73
N ALA A 141 -6.17 -8.08 -2.50
CA ALA A 141 -6.07 -9.42 -1.92
C ALA A 141 -6.79 -10.46 -2.80
N SER A 142 -8.02 -10.18 -3.18
CA SER A 142 -8.80 -11.04 -4.08
C SER A 142 -8.17 -11.13 -5.48
N LYS A 143 -7.79 -9.99 -6.08
CA LYS A 143 -7.25 -9.95 -7.45
C LYS A 143 -5.91 -10.67 -7.58
N LEU A 144 -5.04 -10.57 -6.58
CA LEU A 144 -3.67 -11.07 -6.60
C LEU A 144 -3.46 -12.29 -5.70
N ASN A 145 -4.52 -12.89 -5.17
CA ASN A 145 -4.45 -14.02 -4.24
C ASN A 145 -3.49 -13.74 -3.07
N LEU A 146 -3.62 -12.56 -2.44
CA LEU A 146 -2.77 -12.17 -1.31
C LEU A 146 -3.44 -12.51 0.02
N GLN A 147 -2.66 -13.04 0.93
CA GLN A 147 -2.99 -13.03 2.35
C GLN A 147 -2.42 -11.73 2.96
N ILE A 148 -3.30 -10.90 3.50
CA ILE A 148 -2.90 -9.65 4.15
C ILE A 148 -3.08 -9.79 5.65
N LEU A 149 -1.98 -9.57 6.37
CA LEU A 149 -1.92 -9.58 7.84
C LEU A 149 -1.56 -8.17 8.30
N PHE A 150 -2.26 -7.64 9.29
CA PHE A 150 -1.89 -6.35 9.85
C PHE A 150 -2.16 -6.25 11.34
N THR A 151 -1.40 -5.39 12.02
CA THR A 151 -1.69 -4.97 13.39
C THR A 151 -2.36 -3.60 13.37
N THR A 152 -3.23 -3.34 14.34
CA THR A 152 -3.94 -2.05 14.46
C THR A 152 -4.37 -1.79 15.90
N HIS A 153 -4.44 -0.51 16.26
CA HIS A 153 -5.08 -0.01 17.48
C HIS A 153 -6.41 0.70 17.19
N SER A 154 -6.84 0.75 15.93
CA SER A 154 -8.05 1.47 15.50
C SER A 154 -9.31 0.62 15.66
N MET A 155 -10.16 0.98 16.61
CA MET A 155 -11.49 0.37 16.75
C MET A 155 -12.39 0.61 15.54
N SER A 156 -12.23 1.73 14.85
CA SER A 156 -12.96 2.04 13.62
C SER A 156 -12.62 1.06 12.50
N LEU A 157 -11.34 0.68 12.41
CA LEU A 157 -10.87 -0.29 11.41
C LEU A 157 -11.39 -1.70 11.71
N LEU A 158 -11.39 -2.11 12.99
CA LEU A 158 -11.93 -3.41 13.40
C LEU A 158 -13.44 -3.51 13.09
N LYS A 159 -14.22 -2.46 13.38
CA LYS A 159 -15.63 -2.42 13.00
C LYS A 159 -15.83 -2.51 11.49
N ALA A 160 -15.05 -1.77 10.71
CA ALA A 160 -15.14 -1.82 9.26
C ALA A 160 -14.80 -3.21 8.69
N MET A 161 -13.93 -3.98 9.35
CA MET A 161 -13.69 -5.38 8.97
C MET A 161 -14.91 -6.26 9.19
N ASP A 162 -15.57 -6.14 10.34
CA ASP A 162 -16.79 -6.89 10.64
C ASP A 162 -17.89 -6.58 9.61
N ASP A 163 -18.08 -5.30 9.28
CA ASP A 163 -19.06 -4.87 8.27
C ASP A 163 -18.76 -5.48 6.90
N LEU A 164 -17.49 -5.50 6.48
CA LEU A 164 -17.07 -6.11 5.22
C LEU A 164 -17.26 -7.63 5.19
N VAL A 165 -17.10 -8.32 6.30
CA VAL A 165 -17.36 -9.76 6.38
C VAL A 165 -18.86 -10.03 6.24
N GLN A 166 -19.71 -9.26 6.92
CA GLN A 166 -21.17 -9.40 6.85
C GLN A 166 -21.72 -9.10 5.44
N GLU A 167 -21.14 -8.14 4.72
CA GLU A 167 -21.51 -7.85 3.32
C GLU A 167 -21.26 -9.04 2.39
N VAL A 168 -20.19 -9.80 2.61
CA VAL A 168 -19.90 -11.01 1.80
C VAL A 168 -20.90 -12.10 2.07
N SER A 169 -21.17 -12.39 3.34
CA SER A 169 -22.11 -13.45 3.73
C SER A 169 -23.52 -13.22 3.17
N LYS A 170 -23.93 -11.95 3.02
CA LYS A 170 -25.25 -11.59 2.42
C LYS A 170 -25.28 -11.68 0.89
N GLN A 171 -24.16 -11.75 0.22
CA GLN A 171 -24.09 -11.89 -1.25
C GLN A 171 -24.00 -13.35 -1.69
N GLU A 172 -23.74 -14.27 -0.77
CA GLU A 172 -23.65 -15.71 -1.01
C GLU A 172 -24.98 -16.46 -0.68
N GLU A 173 -25.96 -15.76 -0.11
CA GLU A 173 -27.34 -16.25 0.08
C GLU A 173 -28.24 -15.81 -1.11
#